data_cb05b898d13456dd2ebd02f5804f2a9e
#
_entry.id   cb05b898d13456dd2ebd02f5804f2a9e
#
_cell.length_a   1.000
_cell.length_b   1.000
_cell.length_c   1.000
_cell.angle_alpha   90.00
_cell.angle_beta   90.00
_cell.angle_gamma   90.00
#
_symmetry.space_group_name_H-M   'P 1'
#
loop_
_entity.id
_entity.type
_entity.pdbx_description
1 polymer ?
#
loop_
_entity_poly.entity_id
_entity_poly.type
_entity_poly.pdbx_seq_one_letter_code
_entity_poly.pdbx_strand_id
1 'polypeptide(L)'
;MIFWCVPGCKYTWRDIGSSYLMSDLPAAYLWAQLEAADRINQQRLALWQNYYDALAPLAKAGRIELPSIPDGCVQNAHMFYIKLRDIDNIHW
;
A
#
# COMPACT_ATOMS: atom_id res chain seq x y z
N MET A 1 7.99 -20.81 -1.23
CA MET A 1 9.10 -21.64 -0.94
C MET A 1 9.41 -21.70 0.52
N ILE A 2 9.75 -22.90 1.07
CA ILE A 2 9.94 -23.02 2.36
C ILE A 2 10.79 -23.81 2.81
N PHE A 3 11.22 -23.62 3.84
CA PHE A 3 11.96 -24.46 4.49
C PHE A 3 11.49 -24.88 5.80
N TRP A 4 11.96 -26.05 6.23
CA TRP A 4 11.58 -26.73 7.32
C TRP A 4 12.59 -27.23 8.18
N CYS A 5 12.44 -27.21 9.33
CA CYS A 5 13.38 -27.60 10.28
C CYS A 5 13.07 -28.97 10.84
N VAL A 6 13.91 -29.90 10.54
CA VAL A 6 14.04 -31.06 11.39
C VAL A 6 15.05 -30.74 12.45
N PRO A 7 14.97 -31.25 13.66
CA PRO A 7 16.00 -31.05 14.66
C PRO A 7 17.40 -31.28 14.10
N GLY A 8 18.22 -30.24 14.12
CA GLY A 8 19.58 -30.27 13.58
C GLY A 8 19.81 -29.73 12.19
N CYS A 9 18.77 -29.46 11.41
CA CYS A 9 18.90 -28.95 10.05
C CYS A 9 18.34 -27.56 9.90
N LYS A 10 19.12 -26.57 10.24
CA LYS A 10 18.64 -25.20 10.36
C LYS A 10 18.33 -24.47 9.06
N TYR A 11 18.85 -24.87 7.93
CA TYR A 11 18.69 -24.17 6.64
C TYR A 11 18.50 -25.12 5.45
N THR A 12 17.88 -26.27 5.68
CA THR A 12 17.66 -27.23 4.62
C THR A 12 16.29 -27.04 3.99
N TRP A 13 16.26 -26.76 2.72
CA TRP A 13 15.04 -26.65 1.95
C TRP A 13 14.45 -28.04 1.72
N ARG A 14 13.18 -28.20 2.05
CA ARG A 14 12.50 -29.49 1.97
C ARG A 14 11.35 -29.52 1.01
N ASP A 15 10.66 -28.41 0.84
CA ASP A 15 9.46 -28.35 0.03
C ASP A 15 9.20 -26.91 -0.44
N ILE A 16 8.20 -26.75 -1.31
CA ILE A 16 7.77 -25.46 -1.78
C ILE A 16 6.94 -24.77 -0.70
N GLY A 17 7.21 -23.51 -0.48
CA GLY A 17 6.45 -22.73 0.47
C GLY A 17 7.03 -21.35 0.71
N SER A 18 6.63 -20.67 1.79
CA SER A 18 7.05 -19.32 2.11
C SER A 18 7.43 -19.18 3.56
N SER A 19 8.31 -18.23 3.86
CA SER A 19 8.68 -17.89 5.22
C SER A 19 8.20 -16.48 5.56
N TYR A 20 6.94 -16.38 5.97
CA TYR A 20 6.33 -15.12 6.40
C TYR A 20 6.31 -14.92 7.90
N LEU A 21 7.08 -15.75 8.62
CA LEU A 21 7.15 -15.65 10.07
C LEU A 21 7.90 -14.39 10.49
N MET A 22 7.35 -13.70 11.47
CA MET A 22 7.97 -12.56 12.12
C MET A 22 8.26 -12.89 13.59
N SER A 23 9.21 -12.18 14.19
CA SER A 23 9.48 -12.32 15.63
C SER A 23 8.37 -11.69 16.47
N ASP A 24 8.35 -11.96 17.77
CA ASP A 24 7.26 -11.56 18.66
C ASP A 24 7.04 -10.05 18.76
N LEU A 25 8.10 -9.26 18.75
CA LEU A 25 7.98 -7.80 18.82
C LEU A 25 7.27 -7.19 17.61
N PRO A 26 7.69 -7.46 16.35
CA PRO A 26 6.93 -7.03 15.19
C PRO A 26 5.52 -7.60 15.13
N ALA A 27 5.31 -8.84 15.60
CA ALA A 27 3.99 -9.44 15.63
C ALA A 27 3.06 -8.73 16.62
N ALA A 28 3.54 -8.38 17.81
CA ALA A 28 2.79 -7.60 18.78
C ALA A 28 2.44 -6.20 18.26
N TYR A 29 3.38 -5.54 17.58
CA TYR A 29 3.14 -4.24 16.95
C TYR A 29 2.09 -4.34 15.86
N LEU A 30 2.19 -5.34 15.00
CA LEU A 30 1.22 -5.59 13.94
C LEU A 30 -0.17 -5.87 14.52
N TRP A 31 -0.26 -6.65 15.58
CA TRP A 31 -1.52 -6.92 16.25
C TRP A 31 -2.22 -5.64 16.69
N ALA A 32 -1.50 -4.76 17.38
CA ALA A 32 -2.03 -3.47 17.79
C ALA A 32 -2.50 -2.60 16.62
N GLN A 33 -1.79 -2.65 15.48
CA GLN A 33 -2.21 -1.95 14.27
C GLN A 33 -3.48 -2.56 13.66
N LEU A 34 -3.61 -3.89 13.68
CA LEU A 34 -4.79 -4.58 13.16
C LEU A 34 -6.04 -4.28 13.99
N GLU A 35 -5.92 -4.14 15.31
CA GLU A 35 -7.05 -3.73 16.16
C GLU A 35 -7.58 -2.33 15.80
N ALA A 36 -6.73 -1.47 15.25
CA ALA A 36 -7.10 -0.13 14.81
C ALA A 36 -7.28 -0.01 13.28
N ALA A 37 -7.25 -1.12 12.54
CA ALA A 37 -7.19 -1.12 11.09
C ALA A 37 -8.34 -0.35 10.43
N ASP A 38 -9.56 -0.53 10.88
CA ASP A 38 -10.73 0.15 10.31
C ASP A 38 -10.61 1.67 10.47
N ARG A 39 -10.24 2.13 11.66
CA ARG A 39 -10.04 3.55 11.92
C ARG A 39 -8.91 4.14 11.07
N ILE A 40 -7.80 3.42 10.95
CA ILE A 40 -6.66 3.84 10.15
C ILE A 40 -7.05 3.93 8.68
N ASN A 41 -7.75 2.93 8.16
CA ASN A 41 -8.18 2.92 6.76
C ASN A 41 -9.18 4.03 6.47
N GLN A 42 -10.13 4.29 7.36
CA GLN A 42 -11.06 5.41 7.21
C GLN A 42 -10.35 6.76 7.15
N GLN A 43 -9.35 6.99 8.01
CA GLN A 43 -8.56 8.21 7.99
C GLN A 43 -7.76 8.36 6.68
N ARG A 44 -7.18 7.27 6.19
CA ARG A 44 -6.45 7.25 4.91
C ARG A 44 -7.37 7.55 3.73
N LEU A 45 -8.55 6.96 3.71
CA LEU A 45 -9.55 7.22 2.67
C LEU A 45 -10.01 8.67 2.68
N ALA A 46 -10.23 9.25 3.85
CA ALA A 46 -10.60 10.67 3.98
C ALA A 46 -9.49 11.58 3.45
N LEU A 47 -8.24 11.31 3.80
CA LEU A 47 -7.09 12.08 3.29
C LEU A 47 -6.95 11.94 1.78
N TRP A 48 -7.12 10.74 1.26
CA TRP A 48 -7.07 10.45 -0.17
C TRP A 48 -8.13 11.27 -0.93
N GLN A 49 -9.34 11.30 -0.40
CA GLN A 49 -10.44 12.06 -0.99
C GLN A 49 -10.17 13.56 -0.95
N ASN A 50 -9.61 14.06 0.13
CA ASN A 50 -9.23 15.48 0.23
C ASN A 50 -8.21 15.88 -0.83
N TYR A 51 -7.20 15.04 -1.08
CA TYR A 51 -6.24 15.29 -2.16
C TYR A 51 -6.90 15.24 -3.52
N TYR A 52 -7.77 14.26 -3.74
CA TYR A 52 -8.50 14.11 -5.00
C TYR A 52 -9.31 15.35 -5.32
N ASP A 53 -10.09 15.83 -4.36
CA ASP A 53 -10.94 17.02 -4.52
C ASP A 53 -10.13 18.29 -4.72
N ALA A 54 -9.04 18.45 -3.97
CA ALA A 54 -8.17 19.62 -4.07
C ALA A 54 -7.45 19.69 -5.43
N LEU A 55 -7.12 18.56 -6.03
CA LEU A 55 -6.41 18.50 -7.30
C LEU A 55 -7.34 18.37 -8.52
N ALA A 56 -8.63 18.17 -8.31
CA ALA A 56 -9.62 18.08 -9.39
C ALA A 56 -9.59 19.26 -10.37
N PRO A 57 -9.42 20.54 -9.94
CA PRO A 57 -9.32 21.66 -10.87
C PRO A 57 -8.15 21.56 -11.83
N LEU A 58 -6.99 21.06 -11.36
CA LEU A 58 -5.80 20.87 -12.19
C LEU A 58 -5.98 19.74 -13.20
N ALA A 59 -6.71 18.70 -12.81
CA ALA A 59 -7.06 17.60 -13.70
C ALA A 59 -8.02 18.07 -14.81
N LYS A 60 -9.00 18.90 -14.46
CA LYS A 60 -9.93 19.52 -15.43
C LYS A 60 -9.20 20.45 -16.42
N ALA A 61 -8.15 21.11 -15.95
CA ALA A 61 -7.29 21.92 -16.80
C ALA A 61 -6.35 21.09 -17.70
N GLY A 62 -6.35 19.76 -17.58
CA GLY A 62 -5.56 18.85 -18.39
C GLY A 62 -4.07 18.80 -18.03
N ARG A 63 -3.66 19.40 -16.90
CA ARG A 63 -2.25 19.45 -16.50
C ARG A 63 -1.78 18.19 -15.81
N ILE A 64 -2.69 17.51 -15.11
CA ILE A 64 -2.43 16.28 -14.40
C ILE A 64 -3.52 15.25 -14.68
N GLU A 65 -3.19 14.00 -14.42
CA GLU A 65 -4.14 12.91 -14.42
C GLU A 65 -4.23 12.34 -13.02
N LEU A 66 -5.44 12.26 -12.49
CA LEU A 66 -5.71 11.72 -11.15
C LEU A 66 -5.86 10.20 -11.19
N PRO A 67 -5.63 9.51 -10.05
CA PRO A 67 -5.82 8.07 -9.97
C PRO A 67 -7.29 7.73 -10.20
N SER A 68 -7.53 6.63 -10.89
CA SER A 68 -8.86 6.06 -11.05
C SER A 68 -8.93 4.72 -10.34
N ILE A 69 -10.07 4.46 -9.72
CA ILE A 69 -10.34 3.18 -9.08
C ILE A 69 -11.30 2.43 -9.99
N PRO A 70 -10.92 1.25 -10.50
CA PRO A 70 -11.81 0.46 -11.35
C PRO A 70 -13.09 0.05 -10.60
N ASP A 71 -14.17 -0.11 -11.35
CA ASP A 71 -15.42 -0.57 -10.80
C ASP A 71 -15.28 -1.93 -10.13
N GLY A 72 -15.91 -2.11 -8.99
CA GLY A 72 -15.82 -3.33 -8.20
C GLY A 72 -14.56 -3.48 -7.36
N CYS A 73 -13.64 -2.52 -7.40
CA CYS A 73 -12.44 -2.51 -6.57
C CYS A 73 -12.61 -1.60 -5.36
N VAL A 74 -12.11 -2.09 -4.21
CA VAL A 74 -12.05 -1.30 -2.98
C VAL A 74 -10.59 -1.03 -2.67
N GLN A 75 -10.26 0.26 -2.50
CA GLN A 75 -8.90 0.66 -2.16
C GLN A 75 -8.71 0.82 -0.65
N ASN A 76 -7.47 0.69 -0.20
CA ASN A 76 -7.08 0.99 1.18
C ASN A 76 -6.41 2.36 1.34
N ALA A 77 -6.36 3.17 0.29
CA ALA A 77 -5.71 4.48 0.26
C ALA A 77 -4.26 4.45 0.76
N HIS A 78 -3.51 3.40 0.36
CA HIS A 78 -2.12 3.25 0.77
C HIS A 78 -1.24 4.39 0.25
N MET A 79 -1.48 4.82 -0.98
CA MET A 79 -0.77 5.93 -1.60
C MET A 79 -1.69 6.76 -2.48
N PHE A 80 -1.30 8.01 -2.71
CA PHE A 80 -1.91 8.89 -3.69
C PHE A 80 -0.83 9.24 -4.72
N TYR A 81 -1.14 9.18 -6.00
CA TYR A 81 -0.22 9.54 -7.06
C TYR A 81 -0.90 10.43 -8.09
N ILE A 82 -0.11 11.19 -8.83
CA ILE A 82 -0.57 11.97 -9.98
C ILE A 82 0.35 11.66 -11.15
N LYS A 83 -0.21 11.71 -12.35
CA LYS A 83 0.60 11.69 -13.58
C LYS A 83 0.64 13.08 -14.16
N LEU A 84 1.81 13.57 -14.47
CA LEU A 84 2.01 14.84 -15.15
C LEU A 84 1.87 14.62 -16.65
N ARG A 85 1.11 15.49 -17.32
CA ARG A 85 0.89 15.37 -18.77
C ARG A 85 1.88 16.18 -19.61
N ASP A 86 2.49 17.19 -19.03
CA ASP A 86 3.38 18.12 -19.75
C ASP A 86 4.74 18.18 -19.06
N ILE A 87 5.51 17.10 -19.24
CA ILE A 87 6.83 16.95 -18.62
C ILE A 87 7.87 17.87 -19.28
N ASP A 88 7.67 18.22 -20.56
CA ASP A 88 8.65 18.98 -21.34
C ASP A 88 8.84 20.42 -20.84
N ASN A 89 7.93 20.93 -20.02
CA ASN A 89 7.98 22.29 -19.46
C ASN A 89 8.34 22.33 -17.98
N ILE A 90 8.77 21.22 -17.39
CA ILE A 90 9.21 21.19 -16.00
C ILE A 90 10.71 21.45 -15.96
N HIS A 91 11.07 22.69 -15.61
CA HIS A 91 12.44 23.01 -15.24
C HIS A 91 12.69 22.57 -13.79
N TRP A 92 13.66 21.69 -13.60
CA TRP A 92 14.14 21.23 -12.30
C TRP A 92 15.11 22.26 -11.71
#